data_4b4fb218e4fc45e618aa9be574de9c2f
#
_entry.id   4b4fb218e4fc45e618aa9be574de9c2f
#
_cell.length_a   1.000
_cell.length_b   1.000
_cell.length_c   1.000
_cell.angle_alpha   90.00
_cell.angle_beta   90.00
_cell.angle_gamma   90.00
#
_symmetry.space_group_name_H-M   'P 1'
#
loop_
_entity.id
_entity.type
_entity.pdbx_description
1 polymer ?
#
loop_
_entity_poly.entity_id
_entity_poly.type
_entity_poly.pdbx_seq_one_letter_code
_entity_poly.pdbx_strand_id
1 'polypeptide(L)'
;MKGIVLAGGSGTRLYPITKGVSKQMLPIYDKPMIYYPISVLMLAGIKDILIISTPYDLSGFKRLLGDGSDYGVNFTYAEQPSPDGLAQAFLIGEEFIGNDAACLVLGDNIFYGGYFTLMLKEAVRAAERDSKATIFGYWVSDPERYGVAEFDKEGICLSLEEKPQHPKSNYAVPGLYFYPNKVVEVAKNIKPSARGELEITTVNQRFLEDKQLKVQTLGRGFAWLDTGTHDSLSEASTFVEVIEKRQGLKIACLEAIAYRRGWINEEKMRELAQPMLKNQYGQYLLKVIDEKKREIDSDTLAKR
;
A
#
# COMPACT_ATOMS: atom_id res chain seq x y z
N MET A 1 1.94 15.27 -1.08
CA MET A 1 2.26 13.93 -1.65
C MET A 1 1.03 13.32 -2.27
N LYS A 2 1.15 12.68 -3.40
CA LYS A 2 0.12 11.91 -4.10
C LYS A 2 0.34 10.42 -3.89
N GLY A 3 -0.73 9.63 -3.76
CA GLY A 3 -0.68 8.18 -3.63
C GLY A 3 -1.07 7.49 -4.93
N ILE A 4 -0.40 6.40 -5.26
CA ILE A 4 -0.74 5.55 -6.39
C ILE A 4 -0.90 4.12 -5.89
N VAL A 5 -2.05 3.51 -6.18
CA VAL A 5 -2.26 2.06 -6.02
C VAL A 5 -2.20 1.42 -7.39
N LEU A 6 -1.20 0.58 -7.63
CA LEU A 6 -1.10 -0.17 -8.88
C LEU A 6 -1.83 -1.51 -8.73
N ALA A 7 -3.03 -1.57 -9.27
CA ALA A 7 -3.94 -2.71 -9.23
C ALA A 7 -4.14 -3.34 -10.64
N GLY A 8 -3.06 -3.37 -11.41
CA GLY A 8 -3.02 -3.99 -12.73
C GLY A 8 -2.58 -5.45 -12.69
N GLY A 9 -2.34 -6.00 -13.89
CA GLY A 9 -1.85 -7.36 -14.09
C GLY A 9 -2.95 -8.37 -14.36
N SER A 10 -2.60 -9.45 -15.07
CA SER A 10 -3.55 -10.48 -15.56
C SER A 10 -3.99 -11.48 -14.47
N GLY A 11 -3.32 -11.52 -13.33
CA GLY A 11 -3.66 -12.44 -12.24
C GLY A 11 -3.57 -13.94 -12.60
N THR A 12 -2.89 -14.32 -13.67
CA THR A 12 -2.90 -15.68 -14.23
C THR A 12 -2.45 -16.77 -13.25
N ARG A 13 -1.57 -16.43 -12.29
CA ARG A 13 -1.14 -17.35 -11.24
C ARG A 13 -2.27 -17.81 -10.30
N LEU A 14 -3.37 -17.07 -10.27
CA LEU A 14 -4.57 -17.37 -9.46
C LEU A 14 -5.73 -17.92 -10.30
N TYR A 15 -5.51 -18.31 -11.56
CA TYR A 15 -6.54 -18.98 -12.34
C TYR A 15 -6.97 -20.30 -11.68
N PRO A 16 -8.28 -20.64 -11.72
CA PRO A 16 -9.36 -19.95 -12.44
C PRO A 16 -10.04 -18.79 -11.71
N ILE A 17 -9.69 -18.48 -10.45
CA ILE A 17 -10.39 -17.49 -9.59
C ILE A 17 -10.42 -16.11 -10.26
N THR A 18 -9.31 -15.70 -10.86
CA THR A 18 -9.14 -14.36 -11.47
C THR A 18 -9.54 -14.29 -12.95
N LYS A 19 -10.25 -15.29 -13.50
CA LYS A 19 -10.75 -15.22 -14.88
C LYS A 19 -11.85 -14.19 -15.08
N GLY A 20 -12.64 -13.93 -14.05
CA GLY A 20 -13.80 -13.03 -14.13
C GLY A 20 -13.73 -11.83 -13.18
N VAL A 21 -12.63 -11.70 -12.43
CA VAL A 21 -12.47 -10.63 -11.43
C VAL A 21 -11.01 -10.29 -11.23
N SER A 22 -10.71 -9.00 -11.04
CA SER A 22 -9.38 -8.57 -10.69
C SER A 22 -8.91 -9.23 -9.39
N LYS A 23 -7.62 -9.61 -9.31
CA LYS A 23 -7.00 -10.15 -8.12
C LYS A 23 -7.26 -9.28 -6.88
N GLN A 24 -7.13 -7.97 -7.03
CA GLN A 24 -7.25 -7.01 -5.93
C GLN A 24 -8.70 -6.81 -5.45
N MET A 25 -9.68 -7.41 -6.16
CA MET A 25 -11.08 -7.49 -5.74
C MET A 25 -11.38 -8.76 -4.91
N LEU A 26 -10.47 -9.74 -4.90
CA LEU A 26 -10.64 -10.95 -4.10
C LEU A 26 -10.70 -10.60 -2.61
N PRO A 27 -11.52 -11.34 -1.84
CA PRO A 27 -11.60 -11.09 -0.41
C PRO A 27 -10.32 -11.54 0.31
N ILE A 28 -9.85 -10.71 1.22
CA ILE A 28 -8.91 -11.10 2.27
C ILE A 28 -9.68 -11.01 3.58
N TYR A 29 -10.13 -12.15 4.06
CA TYR A 29 -11.03 -12.32 5.20
C TYR A 29 -12.38 -11.61 4.99
N ASP A 30 -12.57 -10.37 5.45
CA ASP A 30 -13.85 -9.68 5.50
C ASP A 30 -13.97 -8.45 4.58
N LYS A 31 -12.96 -8.18 3.77
CA LYS A 31 -12.94 -7.03 2.84
C LYS A 31 -12.12 -7.30 1.58
N PRO A 32 -12.33 -6.53 0.49
CA PRO A 32 -11.52 -6.66 -0.72
C PRO A 32 -10.04 -6.37 -0.47
N MET A 33 -9.17 -7.10 -1.16
CA MET A 33 -7.70 -6.97 -1.03
C MET A 33 -7.21 -5.53 -1.21
N ILE A 34 -7.80 -4.76 -2.13
CA ILE A 34 -7.37 -3.38 -2.41
C ILE A 34 -7.51 -2.43 -1.21
N TYR A 35 -8.34 -2.77 -0.21
CA TYR A 35 -8.46 -1.97 1.02
C TYR A 35 -7.15 -1.89 1.79
N TYR A 36 -6.33 -2.96 1.74
CA TYR A 36 -5.07 -3.01 2.48
C TYR A 36 -4.05 -1.99 1.96
N PRO A 37 -3.68 -1.93 0.67
CA PRO A 37 -2.79 -0.90 0.17
C PRO A 37 -3.38 0.51 0.26
N ILE A 38 -4.69 0.70 0.05
CA ILE A 38 -5.33 2.01 0.28
C ILE A 38 -5.16 2.44 1.75
N SER A 39 -5.34 1.52 2.70
CA SER A 39 -5.16 1.83 4.12
C SER A 39 -3.75 2.31 4.45
N VAL A 40 -2.71 1.78 3.78
CA VAL A 40 -1.32 2.23 3.94
C VAL A 40 -1.18 3.69 3.52
N LEU A 41 -1.74 4.09 2.38
CA LEU A 41 -1.73 5.48 1.92
C LEU A 41 -2.48 6.39 2.89
N MET A 42 -3.64 5.96 3.36
CA MET A 42 -4.42 6.69 4.35
C MET A 42 -3.66 6.81 5.68
N LEU A 43 -2.99 5.76 6.16
CA LEU A 43 -2.12 5.80 7.35
C LEU A 43 -0.88 6.68 7.16
N ALA A 44 -0.38 6.84 5.96
CA ALA A 44 0.65 7.82 5.62
C ALA A 44 0.14 9.28 5.66
N GLY A 45 -1.18 9.48 5.64
CA GLY A 45 -1.82 10.81 5.60
C GLY A 45 -2.13 11.31 4.20
N ILE A 46 -2.03 10.44 3.21
CA ILE A 46 -2.27 10.75 1.79
C ILE A 46 -3.76 10.68 1.50
N LYS A 47 -4.31 11.74 0.89
CA LYS A 47 -5.73 11.84 0.56
C LYS A 47 -6.01 11.75 -0.94
N ASP A 48 -5.12 12.26 -1.77
CA ASP A 48 -5.26 12.17 -3.23
C ASP A 48 -4.64 10.87 -3.69
N ILE A 49 -5.46 9.94 -4.18
CA ILE A 49 -5.07 8.57 -4.51
C ILE A 49 -5.51 8.22 -5.93
N LEU A 50 -4.55 7.84 -6.76
CA LEU A 50 -4.77 7.32 -8.10
C LEU A 50 -4.80 5.80 -8.06
N ILE A 51 -5.88 5.21 -8.53
CA ILE A 51 -6.03 3.77 -8.75
C ILE A 51 -5.73 3.47 -10.21
N ILE A 52 -4.65 2.75 -10.47
CA ILE A 52 -4.26 2.32 -11.82
C ILE A 52 -4.62 0.85 -11.97
N SER A 53 -5.40 0.52 -12.98
CA SER A 53 -5.83 -0.85 -13.25
C SER A 53 -5.96 -1.13 -14.74
N THR A 54 -6.26 -2.39 -15.11
CA THR A 54 -6.54 -2.75 -16.50
C THR A 54 -7.82 -2.06 -16.98
N PRO A 55 -7.96 -1.78 -18.29
CA PRO A 55 -9.22 -1.24 -18.83
C PRO A 55 -10.45 -2.11 -18.50
N TYR A 56 -10.27 -3.43 -18.41
CA TYR A 56 -11.32 -4.38 -18.09
C TYR A 56 -11.81 -4.25 -16.65
N ASP A 57 -10.90 -4.11 -15.68
CA ASP A 57 -11.21 -4.15 -14.25
C ASP A 57 -11.57 -2.77 -13.66
N LEU A 58 -11.16 -1.67 -14.31
CA LEU A 58 -11.26 -0.33 -13.78
C LEU A 58 -12.69 0.06 -13.38
N SER A 59 -13.69 -0.38 -14.14
CA SER A 59 -15.10 -0.13 -13.82
C SER A 59 -15.54 -0.78 -12.51
N GLY A 60 -14.95 -1.93 -12.16
CA GLY A 60 -15.18 -2.61 -10.89
C GLY A 60 -14.65 -1.79 -9.71
N PHE A 61 -13.44 -1.25 -9.82
CA PHE A 61 -12.85 -0.40 -8.77
C PHE A 61 -13.66 0.89 -8.59
N LYS A 62 -14.11 1.53 -9.68
CA LYS A 62 -14.98 2.71 -9.60
C LYS A 62 -16.29 2.42 -8.87
N ARG A 63 -16.91 1.25 -9.09
CA ARG A 63 -18.12 0.85 -8.34
C ARG A 63 -17.86 0.57 -6.87
N LEU A 64 -16.71 -0.03 -6.55
CA LEU A 64 -16.36 -0.40 -5.17
C LEU A 64 -16.00 0.83 -4.32
N LEU A 65 -15.20 1.73 -4.86
CA LEU A 65 -14.52 2.78 -4.10
C LEU A 65 -15.16 4.17 -4.29
N GLY A 66 -15.99 4.34 -5.35
CA GLY A 66 -16.59 5.65 -5.67
C GLY A 66 -15.56 6.70 -5.99
N ASP A 67 -15.80 7.92 -5.54
CA ASP A 67 -14.90 9.07 -5.67
C ASP A 67 -13.99 9.25 -4.42
N GLY A 68 -14.18 8.44 -3.39
CA GLY A 68 -13.43 8.50 -2.14
C GLY A 68 -14.06 9.35 -1.05
N SER A 69 -15.16 10.07 -1.33
CA SER A 69 -15.85 10.94 -0.36
C SER A 69 -16.31 10.16 0.88
N ASP A 70 -16.66 8.89 0.75
CA ASP A 70 -17.01 8.00 1.84
C ASP A 70 -15.87 7.81 2.87
N TYR A 71 -14.65 8.00 2.44
CA TYR A 71 -13.45 7.86 3.28
C TYR A 71 -12.73 9.20 3.53
N GLY A 72 -13.31 10.31 3.08
CA GLY A 72 -12.69 11.64 3.18
C GLY A 72 -11.36 11.76 2.42
N VAL A 73 -11.24 11.03 1.33
CA VAL A 73 -10.13 11.05 0.36
C VAL A 73 -10.67 11.34 -1.04
N ASN A 74 -9.78 11.51 -2.02
CA ASN A 74 -10.14 11.73 -3.42
C ASN A 74 -9.55 10.58 -4.25
N PHE A 75 -10.40 9.73 -4.82
CA PHE A 75 -9.96 8.71 -5.77
C PHE A 75 -10.01 9.22 -7.20
N THR A 76 -8.91 9.04 -7.90
CA THR A 76 -8.78 9.21 -9.35
C THR A 76 -8.46 7.86 -9.96
N TYR A 77 -8.78 7.66 -11.23
CA TYR A 77 -8.67 6.36 -11.89
C TYR A 77 -7.97 6.52 -13.24
N ALA A 78 -7.01 5.62 -13.51
CA ALA A 78 -6.32 5.56 -14.79
C ALA A 78 -6.18 4.12 -15.28
N GLU A 79 -6.06 3.96 -16.58
CA GLU A 79 -5.88 2.67 -17.21
C GLU A 79 -4.40 2.37 -17.45
N GLN A 80 -4.01 1.13 -17.17
CA GLN A 80 -2.75 0.55 -17.62
C GLN A 80 -3.07 -0.46 -18.73
N PRO A 81 -2.89 -0.10 -20.01
CA PRO A 81 -3.28 -0.95 -21.13
C PRO A 81 -2.47 -2.24 -21.23
N SER A 82 -1.19 -2.20 -20.84
CA SER A 82 -0.26 -3.32 -20.85
C SER A 82 0.62 -3.31 -19.59
N PRO A 83 1.02 -4.49 -19.07
CA PRO A 83 1.82 -4.59 -17.85
C PRO A 83 3.31 -4.36 -18.13
N ASP A 84 3.68 -3.16 -18.58
CA ASP A 84 5.04 -2.82 -19.02
C ASP A 84 6.00 -2.51 -17.84
N GLY A 85 5.65 -2.94 -16.64
CA GLY A 85 6.46 -2.80 -15.43
C GLY A 85 5.89 -1.81 -14.41
N LEU A 86 6.41 -1.87 -13.18
CA LEU A 86 5.88 -1.08 -12.06
C LEU A 86 6.16 0.42 -12.21
N ALA A 87 7.31 0.79 -12.80
CA ALA A 87 7.67 2.20 -12.98
C ALA A 87 6.78 2.93 -13.99
N GLN A 88 6.05 2.20 -14.86
CA GLN A 88 5.05 2.77 -15.75
C GLN A 88 3.96 3.55 -14.99
N ALA A 89 3.70 3.19 -13.72
CA ALA A 89 2.74 3.88 -12.88
C ALA A 89 3.03 5.40 -12.74
N PHE A 90 4.31 5.81 -12.76
CA PHE A 90 4.68 7.22 -12.70
C PHE A 90 4.48 7.95 -14.03
N LEU A 91 4.56 7.23 -15.16
CA LEU A 91 4.30 7.79 -16.48
C LEU A 91 2.80 7.98 -16.68
N ILE A 92 1.99 6.98 -16.31
CA ILE A 92 0.52 7.06 -16.35
C ILE A 92 0.01 8.14 -15.40
N GLY A 93 0.61 8.23 -14.21
CA GLY A 93 0.23 9.17 -13.15
C GLY A 93 0.89 10.55 -13.24
N GLU A 94 1.64 10.88 -14.29
CA GLU A 94 2.42 12.11 -14.36
C GLU A 94 1.58 13.37 -14.13
N GLU A 95 0.45 13.50 -14.83
CA GLU A 95 -0.45 14.65 -14.67
C GLU A 95 -1.06 14.70 -13.26
N PHE A 96 -1.45 13.55 -12.71
CA PHE A 96 -1.98 13.45 -11.34
C PHE A 96 -0.92 13.80 -10.28
N ILE A 97 0.32 13.37 -10.45
CA ILE A 97 1.43 13.68 -9.55
C ILE A 97 1.74 15.19 -9.60
N GLY A 98 1.76 15.77 -10.80
CA GLY A 98 2.12 17.17 -10.99
C GLY A 98 3.50 17.48 -10.38
N ASN A 99 3.54 18.44 -9.44
CA ASN A 99 4.76 18.85 -8.75
C ASN A 99 4.94 18.19 -7.37
N ASP A 100 4.06 17.27 -6.99
CA ASP A 100 4.09 16.63 -5.69
C ASP A 100 5.07 15.44 -5.64
N ALA A 101 5.49 15.09 -4.42
CA ALA A 101 6.09 13.79 -4.16
C ALA A 101 5.06 12.67 -4.35
N ALA A 102 5.50 11.46 -4.66
CA ALA A 102 4.64 10.32 -4.94
C ALA A 102 4.92 9.13 -4.03
N CYS A 103 3.86 8.46 -3.59
CA CYS A 103 3.92 7.15 -2.96
C CYS A 103 3.27 6.12 -3.89
N LEU A 104 3.99 5.05 -4.23
CA LEU A 104 3.47 3.90 -4.96
C LEU A 104 3.32 2.71 -4.02
N VAL A 105 2.15 2.10 -4.01
CA VAL A 105 1.90 0.82 -3.33
C VAL A 105 1.29 -0.18 -4.29
N LEU A 106 1.76 -1.43 -4.22
CA LEU A 106 1.20 -2.51 -5.04
C LEU A 106 -0.12 -2.98 -4.45
N GLY A 107 -1.11 -3.16 -5.32
CA GLY A 107 -2.50 -3.46 -4.97
C GLY A 107 -2.74 -4.82 -4.29
N ASP A 108 -1.71 -5.66 -4.26
CA ASP A 108 -1.74 -7.01 -3.69
C ASP A 108 -0.82 -7.20 -2.47
N ASN A 109 -0.27 -6.11 -1.94
CA ASN A 109 0.59 -6.15 -0.77
C ASN A 109 -0.17 -5.79 0.50
N ILE A 110 -0.01 -6.60 1.53
CA ILE A 110 -0.61 -6.43 2.86
C ILE A 110 0.51 -6.18 3.85
N PHE A 111 0.37 -5.11 4.63
CA PHE A 111 1.33 -4.74 5.68
C PHE A 111 0.62 -4.70 7.03
N TYR A 112 1.25 -5.31 8.04
CA TYR A 112 0.79 -5.24 9.42
C TYR A 112 1.99 -5.19 10.38
N GLY A 113 1.98 -4.26 11.33
CA GLY A 113 3.04 -4.17 12.32
C GLY A 113 2.94 -2.93 13.21
N GLY A 114 3.53 -3.03 14.39
CA GLY A 114 3.63 -1.91 15.32
C GLY A 114 4.50 -0.78 14.75
N TYR A 115 4.19 0.47 15.12
CA TYR A 115 4.91 1.68 14.69
C TYR A 115 4.90 1.96 13.18
N PHE A 116 4.16 1.18 12.37
CA PHE A 116 4.14 1.35 10.92
C PHE A 116 3.74 2.76 10.50
N THR A 117 2.73 3.36 11.15
CA THR A 117 2.32 4.75 10.87
C THR A 117 3.45 5.76 11.07
N LEU A 118 4.36 5.55 12.03
CA LEU A 118 5.51 6.43 12.24
C LEU A 118 6.53 6.28 11.11
N MET A 119 6.80 5.05 10.67
CA MET A 119 7.69 4.78 9.55
C MET A 119 7.15 5.40 8.25
N LEU A 120 5.84 5.30 8.00
CA LEU A 120 5.20 5.93 6.85
C LEU A 120 5.32 7.46 6.89
N LYS A 121 5.09 8.09 8.03
CA LYS A 121 5.24 9.54 8.19
C LYS A 121 6.69 10.01 7.97
N GLU A 122 7.66 9.22 8.40
CA GLU A 122 9.08 9.50 8.16
C GLU A 122 9.42 9.39 6.66
N ALA A 123 8.89 8.38 5.96
CA ALA A 123 9.06 8.23 4.52
C ALA A 123 8.44 9.39 3.73
N VAL A 124 7.22 9.84 4.11
CA VAL A 124 6.60 11.04 3.55
C VAL A 124 7.50 12.26 3.74
N ARG A 125 7.98 12.49 4.97
CA ARG A 125 8.88 13.61 5.27
C ARG A 125 10.16 13.57 4.43
N ALA A 126 10.79 12.38 4.32
CA ALA A 126 12.01 12.21 3.55
C ALA A 126 11.80 12.58 2.08
N ALA A 127 10.69 12.17 1.48
CA ALA A 127 10.38 12.48 0.09
C ALA A 127 10.03 13.97 -0.15
N GLU A 128 9.23 14.57 0.74
CA GLU A 128 8.74 15.94 0.56
C GLU A 128 9.76 17.02 0.96
N ARG A 129 10.56 16.76 1.98
CA ARG A 129 11.45 17.78 2.58
C ARG A 129 12.92 17.55 2.29
N ASP A 130 13.33 16.27 2.32
CA ASP A 130 14.76 15.92 2.24
C ASP A 130 15.16 15.48 0.83
N SER A 131 14.21 15.48 -0.13
CA SER A 131 14.37 14.99 -1.51
C SER A 131 14.97 13.58 -1.59
N LYS A 132 14.63 12.71 -0.64
CA LYS A 132 15.10 11.34 -0.55
C LYS A 132 13.96 10.35 -0.81
N ALA A 133 14.22 9.38 -1.69
CA ALA A 133 13.38 8.21 -1.81
C ALA A 133 13.48 7.32 -0.56
N THR A 134 12.39 6.66 -0.21
CA THR A 134 12.36 5.63 0.84
C THR A 134 11.72 4.37 0.32
N ILE A 135 12.42 3.26 0.50
CA ILE A 135 11.92 1.90 0.28
C ILE A 135 12.03 1.11 1.58
N PHE A 136 11.41 -0.07 1.61
CA PHE A 136 11.45 -0.93 2.78
C PHE A 136 12.20 -2.21 2.47
N GLY A 137 12.83 -2.80 3.49
CA GLY A 137 13.47 -4.11 3.44
C GLY A 137 12.80 -5.05 4.43
N TYR A 138 12.37 -6.22 3.97
CA TYR A 138 11.75 -7.26 4.80
C TYR A 138 12.51 -8.58 4.67
N TRP A 139 12.86 -9.19 5.79
CA TRP A 139 13.60 -10.45 5.81
C TRP A 139 12.71 -11.63 5.39
N VAL A 140 13.12 -12.35 4.34
CA VAL A 140 12.42 -13.52 3.80
C VAL A 140 13.35 -14.72 3.68
N SER A 141 12.77 -15.90 3.54
CA SER A 141 13.53 -17.14 3.31
C SER A 141 13.82 -17.44 1.83
N ASP A 142 13.09 -16.78 0.92
CA ASP A 142 13.08 -17.00 -0.54
C ASP A 142 13.31 -15.68 -1.31
N PRO A 143 14.43 -14.97 -1.05
CA PRO A 143 14.67 -13.61 -1.58
C PRO A 143 14.75 -13.53 -3.11
N GLU A 144 15.10 -14.63 -3.79
CA GLU A 144 15.23 -14.71 -5.26
C GLU A 144 13.92 -14.39 -6.02
N ARG A 145 12.79 -14.38 -5.32
CA ARG A 145 11.48 -14.04 -5.91
C ARG A 145 11.24 -12.54 -6.05
N TYR A 146 12.03 -11.71 -5.38
CA TYR A 146 11.79 -10.28 -5.17
C TYR A 146 12.97 -9.43 -5.63
N GLY A 147 12.79 -8.12 -5.63
CA GLY A 147 13.90 -7.20 -5.56
C GLY A 147 14.62 -7.36 -4.23
N VAL A 148 15.95 -7.44 -4.23
CA VAL A 148 16.77 -7.69 -3.03
C VAL A 148 17.67 -6.50 -2.76
N ALA A 149 17.71 -6.05 -1.49
CA ALA A 149 18.59 -5.01 -1.00
C ALA A 149 19.77 -5.60 -0.22
N GLU A 150 21.00 -5.22 -0.58
CA GLU A 150 22.21 -5.56 0.13
C GLU A 150 22.63 -4.43 1.07
N PHE A 151 23.07 -4.75 2.27
CA PHE A 151 23.51 -3.78 3.28
C PHE A 151 24.94 -4.06 3.74
N ASP A 152 25.64 -2.99 4.12
CA ASP A 152 26.88 -3.10 4.87
C ASP A 152 26.61 -3.38 6.36
N LYS A 153 27.70 -3.45 7.15
CA LYS A 153 27.63 -3.71 8.60
C LYS A 153 26.97 -2.58 9.37
N GLU A 154 26.96 -1.38 8.82
CA GLU A 154 26.36 -0.17 9.35
C GLU A 154 24.88 -0.03 8.96
N GLY A 155 24.34 -0.94 8.11
CA GLY A 155 22.97 -0.93 7.63
C GLY A 155 22.72 0.03 6.46
N ILE A 156 23.79 0.45 5.77
CA ILE A 156 23.70 1.27 4.56
C ILE A 156 23.45 0.36 3.35
N CYS A 157 22.49 0.71 2.52
CA CYS A 157 22.21 -0.04 1.29
C CYS A 157 23.36 0.12 0.29
N LEU A 158 23.93 -1.01 -0.12
CA LEU A 158 25.05 -1.08 -1.07
C LEU A 158 24.57 -1.34 -2.50
N SER A 159 23.61 -2.23 -2.66
CA SER A 159 23.10 -2.60 -3.98
C SER A 159 21.65 -3.05 -3.93
N LEU A 160 20.99 -3.03 -5.09
CA LEU A 160 19.64 -3.51 -5.32
C LEU A 160 19.63 -4.36 -6.57
N GLU A 161 19.08 -5.56 -6.51
CA GLU A 161 19.01 -6.48 -7.64
C GLU A 161 17.58 -7.01 -7.80
N GLU A 162 17.06 -7.01 -9.04
CA GLU A 162 15.73 -7.56 -9.33
C GLU A 162 15.82 -9.07 -9.54
N LYS A 163 15.15 -9.85 -8.69
CA LYS A 163 15.06 -11.32 -8.77
C LYS A 163 16.40 -12.00 -9.06
N PRO A 164 17.42 -11.78 -8.24
CA PRO A 164 18.74 -12.32 -8.47
C PRO A 164 18.73 -13.85 -8.36
N GLN A 165 19.47 -14.55 -9.23
CA GLN A 165 19.66 -15.99 -9.11
C GLN A 165 20.47 -16.39 -7.86
N HIS A 166 21.37 -15.50 -7.44
CA HIS A 166 22.21 -15.65 -6.25
C HIS A 166 22.06 -14.40 -5.36
N PRO A 167 21.02 -14.34 -4.51
CA PRO A 167 20.77 -13.18 -3.68
C PRO A 167 21.92 -12.89 -2.71
N LYS A 168 22.33 -11.63 -2.61
CA LYS A 168 23.40 -11.18 -1.69
C LYS A 168 22.91 -10.99 -0.25
N SER A 169 21.60 -10.93 -0.05
CA SER A 169 20.96 -10.83 1.26
C SER A 169 19.57 -11.47 1.25
N ASN A 170 18.97 -11.60 2.42
CA ASN A 170 17.58 -12.04 2.58
C ASN A 170 16.57 -10.88 2.67
N TYR A 171 17.00 -9.62 2.44
CA TYR A 171 16.10 -8.49 2.50
C TYR A 171 15.41 -8.25 1.16
N ALA A 172 14.17 -8.75 1.05
CA ALA A 172 13.28 -8.43 -0.06
C ALA A 172 12.78 -6.98 0.05
N VAL A 173 12.53 -6.35 -1.08
CA VAL A 173 11.93 -5.02 -1.17
C VAL A 173 10.43 -5.15 -1.41
N PRO A 174 9.57 -4.90 -0.40
CA PRO A 174 8.12 -4.91 -0.55
C PRO A 174 7.62 -3.85 -1.52
N GLY A 175 6.41 -4.07 -2.04
CA GLY A 175 5.75 -3.18 -2.99
C GLY A 175 5.22 -1.88 -2.35
N LEU A 176 6.07 -1.12 -1.68
CA LEU A 176 5.75 0.16 -1.07
C LEU A 176 6.96 1.11 -1.21
N TYR A 177 6.75 2.22 -1.91
CA TYR A 177 7.80 3.11 -2.34
C TYR A 177 7.39 4.57 -2.16
N PHE A 178 8.25 5.39 -1.58
CA PHE A 178 8.07 6.83 -1.44
C PHE A 178 9.16 7.57 -2.20
N TYR A 179 8.76 8.51 -3.04
CA TYR A 179 9.71 9.23 -3.89
C TYR A 179 9.45 10.73 -3.89
N PRO A 180 10.51 11.56 -3.99
CA PRO A 180 10.36 12.95 -4.37
C PRO A 180 9.84 13.05 -5.80
N ASN A 181 9.34 14.22 -6.21
CA ASN A 181 8.79 14.46 -7.55
C ASN A 181 9.71 14.02 -8.70
N LYS A 182 11.02 14.08 -8.52
CA LYS A 182 12.06 13.61 -9.47
C LYS A 182 11.79 12.22 -10.02
N VAL A 183 11.00 11.39 -9.35
CA VAL A 183 10.68 10.01 -9.79
C VAL A 183 10.06 9.97 -11.18
N VAL A 184 9.28 10.97 -11.56
CA VAL A 184 8.65 11.04 -12.91
C VAL A 184 9.73 11.16 -13.98
N GLU A 185 10.71 12.05 -13.77
CA GLU A 185 11.85 12.21 -14.68
C GLU A 185 12.71 10.93 -14.74
N VAL A 186 12.99 10.33 -13.59
CA VAL A 186 13.73 9.07 -13.53
C VAL A 186 13.00 7.98 -14.30
N ALA A 187 11.69 7.82 -14.11
CA ALA A 187 10.88 6.81 -14.80
C ALA A 187 10.86 7.01 -16.33
N LYS A 188 10.92 8.26 -16.82
CA LYS A 188 11.03 8.58 -18.26
C LYS A 188 12.37 8.16 -18.87
N ASN A 189 13.42 8.12 -18.08
CA ASN A 189 14.80 7.91 -18.55
C ASN A 189 15.33 6.48 -18.33
N ILE A 190 14.61 5.61 -17.63
CA ILE A 190 15.01 4.19 -17.53
C ILE A 190 14.65 3.44 -18.81
N LYS A 191 15.40 2.37 -19.08
CA LYS A 191 15.15 1.47 -20.21
C LYS A 191 14.46 0.21 -19.71
N PRO A 192 13.61 -0.42 -20.54
CA PRO A 192 13.06 -1.73 -20.22
C PRO A 192 14.17 -2.75 -19.95
N SER A 193 13.95 -3.63 -18.99
CA SER A 193 14.84 -4.76 -18.67
C SER A 193 14.81 -5.82 -19.78
N ALA A 194 15.62 -6.87 -19.64
CA ALA A 194 15.58 -8.04 -20.53
C ALA A 194 14.20 -8.72 -20.57
N ARG A 195 13.33 -8.45 -19.60
CA ARG A 195 11.93 -8.91 -19.56
C ARG A 195 10.96 -7.99 -20.32
N GLY A 196 11.45 -6.86 -20.85
CA GLY A 196 10.63 -5.84 -21.48
C GLY A 196 9.90 -4.91 -20.51
N GLU A 197 10.21 -4.97 -19.21
CA GLU A 197 9.54 -4.22 -18.16
C GLU A 197 10.34 -3.00 -17.70
N LEU A 198 9.65 -1.89 -17.41
CA LEU A 198 10.20 -0.73 -16.69
C LEU A 198 10.26 -1.06 -15.20
N GLU A 199 11.42 -1.56 -14.77
CA GLU A 199 11.60 -2.09 -13.43
C GLU A 199 11.66 -0.99 -12.37
N ILE A 200 10.92 -1.18 -11.28
CA ILE A 200 11.00 -0.30 -10.12
C ILE A 200 12.38 -0.38 -9.45
N THR A 201 13.02 -1.53 -9.52
CA THR A 201 14.38 -1.73 -9.00
C THR A 201 15.38 -0.83 -9.72
N THR A 202 15.22 -0.60 -11.04
CA THR A 202 16.07 0.35 -11.79
C THR A 202 15.84 1.79 -11.33
N VAL A 203 14.60 2.17 -11.02
CA VAL A 203 14.31 3.49 -10.41
C VAL A 203 15.02 3.61 -9.06
N ASN A 204 14.93 2.60 -8.20
CA ASN A 204 15.59 2.60 -6.90
C ASN A 204 17.12 2.68 -7.03
N GLN A 205 17.72 1.98 -8.00
CA GLN A 205 19.16 2.03 -8.28
C GLN A 205 19.60 3.44 -8.64
N ARG A 206 18.81 4.20 -9.43
CA ARG A 206 19.11 5.60 -9.75
C ARG A 206 19.15 6.49 -8.50
N PHE A 207 18.18 6.33 -7.61
CA PHE A 207 18.18 7.05 -6.34
C PHE A 207 19.33 6.62 -5.43
N LEU A 208 19.75 5.35 -5.48
CA LEU A 208 20.91 4.86 -4.73
C LEU A 208 22.21 5.45 -5.27
N GLU A 209 22.43 5.46 -6.59
CA GLU A 209 23.59 6.08 -7.27
C GLU A 209 23.72 7.56 -6.91
N ASP A 210 22.59 8.28 -6.85
CA ASP A 210 22.52 9.69 -6.48
C ASP A 210 22.66 9.92 -4.96
N LYS A 211 22.82 8.87 -4.14
CA LYS A 211 22.82 8.93 -2.65
C LYS A 211 21.55 9.54 -2.07
N GLN A 212 20.44 9.37 -2.78
CA GLN A 212 19.11 9.87 -2.42
C GLN A 212 18.14 8.72 -2.07
N LEU A 213 18.63 7.51 -1.79
CA LEU A 213 17.81 6.38 -1.34
C LEU A 213 18.02 6.12 0.15
N LYS A 214 16.90 5.97 0.86
CA LYS A 214 16.82 5.47 2.23
C LYS A 214 16.14 4.11 2.23
N VAL A 215 16.67 3.15 2.95
CA VAL A 215 16.01 1.86 3.18
C VAL A 215 15.65 1.76 4.66
N GLN A 216 14.35 1.51 4.94
CA GLN A 216 13.86 1.25 6.28
C GLN A 216 13.58 -0.25 6.42
N THR A 217 14.19 -0.93 7.37
CA THR A 217 13.93 -2.36 7.60
C THR A 217 12.67 -2.56 8.43
N LEU A 218 11.78 -3.41 7.94
CA LEU A 218 10.64 -3.92 8.67
C LEU A 218 11.13 -5.05 9.58
N GLY A 219 11.23 -4.76 10.88
CA GLY A 219 11.81 -5.68 11.86
C GLY A 219 10.87 -6.81 12.28
N ARG A 220 11.29 -7.58 13.30
CA ARG A 220 10.46 -8.62 13.89
C ARG A 220 9.16 -8.03 14.44
N GLY A 221 8.05 -8.72 14.22
CA GLY A 221 6.72 -8.23 14.58
C GLY A 221 5.99 -7.50 13.44
N PHE A 222 6.64 -7.33 12.28
CA PHE A 222 5.97 -6.99 11.03
C PHE A 222 5.56 -8.25 10.28
N ALA A 223 4.42 -8.18 9.62
CA ALA A 223 4.02 -9.09 8.56
C ALA A 223 3.89 -8.29 7.26
N TRP A 224 4.59 -8.76 6.25
CA TRP A 224 4.38 -8.41 4.86
C TRP A 224 3.94 -9.66 4.13
N LEU A 225 2.77 -9.62 3.50
CA LEU A 225 2.17 -10.73 2.81
C LEU A 225 1.98 -10.34 1.35
N ASP A 226 2.57 -11.10 0.44
CA ASP A 226 2.25 -11.08 -0.96
C ASP A 226 1.13 -12.11 -1.22
N THR A 227 0.16 -11.77 -2.02
CA THR A 227 -0.97 -12.65 -2.30
C THR A 227 -0.87 -13.27 -3.70
N GLY A 228 0.36 -13.61 -4.12
CA GLY A 228 0.69 -14.01 -5.50
C GLY A 228 0.26 -15.41 -5.90
N THR A 229 -0.04 -16.30 -4.94
CA THR A 229 -0.41 -17.71 -5.16
C THR A 229 -1.68 -18.04 -4.38
N HIS A 230 -2.32 -19.19 -4.67
CA HIS A 230 -3.49 -19.65 -3.92
C HIS A 230 -3.16 -19.85 -2.43
N ASP A 231 -1.99 -20.39 -2.12
CA ASP A 231 -1.56 -20.63 -0.74
C ASP A 231 -1.34 -19.30 -0.01
N SER A 232 -0.58 -18.36 -0.61
CA SER A 232 -0.33 -17.05 0.03
C SER A 232 -1.60 -16.20 0.18
N LEU A 233 -2.59 -16.35 -0.72
CA LEU A 233 -3.90 -15.72 -0.60
C LEU A 233 -4.67 -16.28 0.63
N SER A 234 -4.66 -17.60 0.81
CA SER A 234 -5.29 -18.27 1.94
C SER A 234 -4.61 -17.92 3.26
N GLU A 235 -3.28 -17.94 3.29
CA GLU A 235 -2.47 -17.58 4.45
C GLU A 235 -2.71 -16.12 4.88
N ALA A 236 -2.77 -15.18 3.93
CA ALA A 236 -3.06 -13.79 4.20
C ALA A 236 -4.45 -13.61 4.82
N SER A 237 -5.46 -14.33 4.30
CA SER A 237 -6.83 -14.29 4.84
C SER A 237 -6.87 -14.85 6.26
N THR A 238 -6.20 -15.98 6.52
CA THR A 238 -6.11 -16.61 7.84
C THR A 238 -5.36 -15.71 8.84
N PHE A 239 -4.26 -15.09 8.41
CA PHE A 239 -3.50 -14.15 9.25
C PHE A 239 -4.38 -12.99 9.71
N VAL A 240 -5.08 -12.34 8.79
CA VAL A 240 -5.97 -11.20 9.10
C VAL A 240 -7.09 -11.66 10.05
N GLU A 241 -7.72 -12.80 9.77
CA GLU A 241 -8.78 -13.37 10.61
C GLU A 241 -8.32 -13.57 12.06
N VAL A 242 -7.16 -14.21 12.24
CA VAL A 242 -6.62 -14.51 13.58
C VAL A 242 -6.34 -13.24 14.36
N ILE A 243 -5.69 -12.25 13.74
CA ILE A 243 -5.36 -10.97 14.39
C ILE A 243 -6.63 -10.20 14.75
N GLU A 244 -7.57 -10.04 13.82
CA GLU A 244 -8.81 -9.31 14.06
C GLU A 244 -9.66 -9.96 15.16
N LYS A 245 -9.79 -11.28 15.15
CA LYS A 245 -10.52 -12.02 16.20
C LYS A 245 -9.88 -11.89 17.58
N ARG A 246 -8.55 -11.90 17.66
CA ARG A 246 -7.82 -11.78 18.93
C ARG A 246 -7.86 -10.38 19.51
N GLN A 247 -7.68 -9.36 18.68
CA GLN A 247 -7.59 -7.97 19.12
C GLN A 247 -8.97 -7.30 19.21
N GLY A 248 -9.96 -7.80 18.45
CA GLY A 248 -11.24 -7.13 18.30
C GLY A 248 -11.14 -5.82 17.51
N LEU A 249 -10.03 -5.62 16.78
CA LEU A 249 -9.74 -4.46 15.94
C LEU A 249 -9.56 -4.92 14.50
N LYS A 250 -10.12 -4.17 13.55
CA LYS A 250 -10.00 -4.49 12.14
C LYS A 250 -8.72 -3.91 11.53
N ILE A 251 -8.06 -4.71 10.70
CA ILE A 251 -6.94 -4.30 9.86
C ILE A 251 -7.51 -3.66 8.59
N ALA A 252 -6.92 -2.55 8.13
CA ALA A 252 -7.30 -1.87 6.88
C ALA A 252 -8.79 -1.51 6.77
N CYS A 253 -9.45 -1.17 7.87
CA CYS A 253 -10.80 -0.61 7.85
C CYS A 253 -10.71 0.87 7.49
N LEU A 254 -11.02 1.21 6.23
CA LEU A 254 -10.83 2.56 5.68
C LEU A 254 -11.68 3.58 6.41
N GLU A 255 -12.93 3.24 6.73
CA GLU A 255 -13.87 4.06 7.46
C GLU A 255 -13.35 4.40 8.87
N ALA A 256 -12.81 3.40 9.57
CA ALA A 256 -12.27 3.59 10.91
C ALA A 256 -11.02 4.48 10.89
N ILE A 257 -10.14 4.32 9.88
CA ILE A 257 -8.97 5.18 9.67
C ILE A 257 -9.43 6.62 9.39
N ALA A 258 -10.36 6.82 8.48
CA ALA A 258 -10.91 8.12 8.11
C ALA A 258 -11.54 8.83 9.32
N TYR A 259 -12.35 8.13 10.10
CA TYR A 259 -13.00 8.65 11.29
C TYR A 259 -12.00 9.02 12.40
N ARG A 260 -11.04 8.16 12.70
CA ARG A 260 -9.99 8.43 13.70
C ARG A 260 -9.11 9.62 13.31
N ARG A 261 -8.88 9.82 12.01
CA ARG A 261 -8.17 10.98 11.46
C ARG A 261 -9.01 12.26 11.38
N GLY A 262 -10.32 12.17 11.64
CA GLY A 262 -11.23 13.31 11.52
C GLY A 262 -11.51 13.71 10.08
N TRP A 263 -11.29 12.80 9.12
CA TRP A 263 -11.59 13.04 7.70
C TRP A 263 -13.06 12.86 7.38
N ILE A 264 -13.75 12.01 8.14
CA ILE A 264 -15.21 11.91 8.18
C ILE A 264 -15.71 12.12 9.62
N ASN A 265 -16.94 12.59 9.76
CA ASN A 265 -17.57 12.79 11.05
C ASN A 265 -18.38 11.55 11.52
N GLU A 266 -18.97 11.63 12.71
CA GLU A 266 -19.77 10.55 13.27
C GLU A 266 -21.02 10.24 12.43
N GLU A 267 -21.68 11.26 11.89
CA GLU A 267 -22.88 11.11 11.08
C GLU A 267 -22.55 10.28 9.82
N LYS A 268 -21.48 10.61 9.11
CA LYS A 268 -21.01 9.84 7.95
C LYS A 268 -20.61 8.43 8.32
N MET A 269 -19.93 8.24 9.45
CA MET A 269 -19.57 6.89 9.93
C MET A 269 -20.80 6.01 10.21
N ARG A 270 -21.87 6.59 10.78
CA ARG A 270 -23.14 5.88 11.01
C ARG A 270 -23.87 5.59 9.71
N GLU A 271 -23.88 6.52 8.77
CA GLU A 271 -24.43 6.32 7.41
C GLU A 271 -23.76 5.11 6.75
N LEU A 272 -22.43 5.05 6.76
CA LEU A 272 -21.67 3.94 6.17
C LEU A 272 -21.91 2.60 6.89
N ALA A 273 -22.12 2.61 8.20
CA ALA A 273 -22.42 1.40 8.97
C ALA A 273 -23.84 0.84 8.67
N GLN A 274 -24.81 1.70 8.33
CA GLN A 274 -26.22 1.35 8.23
C GLN A 274 -26.51 0.14 7.32
N PRO A 275 -26.00 0.03 6.09
CA PRO A 275 -26.26 -1.13 5.23
C PRO A 275 -25.59 -2.43 5.73
N MET A 276 -24.62 -2.32 6.65
CA MET A 276 -23.80 -3.43 7.14
C MET A 276 -24.11 -3.83 8.59
N LEU A 277 -25.15 -3.30 9.22
CA LEU A 277 -25.47 -3.58 10.64
C LEU A 277 -25.74 -5.06 10.95
N LYS A 278 -26.11 -5.86 9.95
CA LYS A 278 -26.34 -7.30 10.09
C LYS A 278 -25.06 -8.13 10.14
N ASN A 279 -23.90 -7.54 9.83
CA ASN A 279 -22.61 -8.21 9.87
C ASN A 279 -21.65 -7.56 10.87
N GLN A 280 -20.56 -8.27 11.17
CA GLN A 280 -19.57 -7.82 12.15
C GLN A 280 -18.81 -6.56 11.71
N TYR A 281 -18.69 -6.29 10.39
CA TYR A 281 -17.99 -5.11 9.88
C TYR A 281 -18.76 -3.84 10.26
N GLY A 282 -20.05 -3.77 9.95
CA GLY A 282 -20.87 -2.60 10.30
C GLY A 282 -21.00 -2.39 11.81
N GLN A 283 -21.11 -3.49 12.60
CA GLN A 283 -21.13 -3.41 14.06
C GLN A 283 -19.80 -2.84 14.61
N TYR A 284 -18.66 -3.20 13.99
CA TYR A 284 -17.36 -2.65 14.35
C TYR A 284 -17.28 -1.14 14.11
N LEU A 285 -17.86 -0.61 13.01
CA LEU A 285 -17.89 0.83 12.77
C LEU A 285 -18.58 1.59 13.91
N LEU A 286 -19.71 1.07 14.42
CA LEU A 286 -20.39 1.66 15.57
C LEU A 286 -19.53 1.59 16.84
N LYS A 287 -18.86 0.45 17.07
CA LYS A 287 -17.95 0.28 18.20
C LYS A 287 -16.83 1.33 18.20
N VAL A 288 -16.24 1.63 17.02
CA VAL A 288 -15.18 2.66 16.86
C VAL A 288 -15.67 4.05 17.27
N ILE A 289 -16.92 4.38 16.99
CA ILE A 289 -17.53 5.65 17.43
C ILE A 289 -17.54 5.73 18.96
N ASP A 290 -18.02 4.67 19.62
CA ASP A 290 -18.14 4.62 21.07
C ASP A 290 -16.78 4.64 21.77
N GLU A 291 -15.79 3.95 21.22
CA GLU A 291 -14.41 3.97 21.72
C GLU A 291 -13.81 5.37 21.68
N LYS A 292 -13.91 6.07 20.55
CA LYS A 292 -13.38 7.43 20.40
C LYS A 292 -14.04 8.44 21.35
N LYS A 293 -15.34 8.28 21.65
CA LYS A 293 -16.02 9.10 22.66
C LYS A 293 -15.45 8.88 24.05
N ARG A 294 -15.21 7.64 24.44
CA ARG A 294 -14.61 7.31 25.76
C ARG A 294 -13.20 7.86 25.90
N GLU A 295 -12.37 7.82 24.84
CA GLU A 295 -11.05 8.40 24.83
C GLU A 295 -11.10 9.91 25.08
N ILE A 296 -12.00 10.64 24.40
CA ILE A 296 -12.19 12.09 24.55
C ILE A 296 -12.66 12.45 25.97
N ASP A 297 -13.61 11.66 26.52
CA ASP A 297 -14.13 11.89 27.87
C ASP A 297 -13.06 11.65 28.94
N SER A 298 -12.22 10.61 28.79
CA SER A 298 -11.10 10.34 29.70
C SER A 298 -10.03 11.42 29.65
N ASP A 299 -9.67 11.94 28.50
CA ASP A 299 -8.73 13.05 28.34
C ASP A 299 -9.27 14.36 28.91
N THR A 300 -10.58 14.57 28.87
CA THR A 300 -11.25 15.74 29.46
C THR A 300 -11.28 15.66 31.00
N LEU A 301 -11.47 14.45 31.53
CA LEU A 301 -11.44 14.22 32.98
C LEU A 301 -10.02 14.30 33.56
N ALA A 302 -9.01 13.89 32.82
CA ALA A 302 -7.60 13.96 33.24
C ALA A 302 -7.04 15.40 33.25
N LYS A 303 -7.71 16.34 32.59
CA LYS A 303 -7.34 17.76 32.51
C LYS A 303 -8.10 18.66 33.51
N ARG A 304 -9.02 18.10 34.30
CA ARG A 304 -9.72 18.75 35.43
C ARG A 304 -9.12 18.32 36.77
#